data_95449efb909eb0bb3e9e6d177975b61a
#
_entry.id   95449efb909eb0bb3e9e6d177975b61a
#
_cell.length_a   1.000
_cell.length_b   1.000
_cell.length_c   1.000
_cell.angle_alpha   90.00
_cell.angle_beta   90.00
_cell.angle_gamma   90.00
#
_symmetry.space_group_name_H-M   'P 1'
#
loop_
_entity.id
_entity.type
_entity.pdbx_description
1 polymer ?
#
loop_
_entity_poly.entity_id
_entity_poly.type
_entity_poly.pdbx_seq_one_letter_code
_entity_poly.pdbx_strand_id
1 'polypeptide(L)'
;MDALDGNAIAGQLFEVFGVDLTTASGTCAGCGAVAPIAELSVYRSAGVVARCRSCDAVVMVLLSRGGSTRVDLRGMASLEVAEPNGATS
;
A
#
# COMPACT_ATOMS: atom_id res chain seq x y z
N MET A 1 -8.70 -1.15 -18.29
CA MET A 1 -8.26 0.00 -17.52
C MET A 1 -6.83 -0.23 -17.05
N ASP A 2 -5.98 0.74 -17.26
CA ASP A 2 -4.58 0.57 -16.91
C ASP A 2 -4.36 0.68 -15.42
N ALA A 3 -3.47 -0.13 -14.90
CA ALA A 3 -3.11 -0.04 -13.51
C ALA A 3 -2.23 1.19 -13.29
N LEU A 4 -2.41 1.82 -12.15
CA LEU A 4 -1.54 2.88 -11.68
C LEU A 4 -0.49 2.25 -10.76
N ASP A 5 0.55 2.99 -10.42
CA ASP A 5 1.47 2.50 -9.41
C ASP A 5 1.12 3.10 -8.05
N GLY A 6 1.81 2.65 -7.00
CA GLY A 6 1.52 3.09 -5.64
C GLY A 6 1.71 4.57 -5.42
N ASN A 7 2.51 5.24 -6.25
CA ASN A 7 2.68 6.69 -6.13
C ASN A 7 1.38 7.44 -6.41
N ALA A 8 0.47 6.83 -7.17
CA ALA A 8 -0.79 7.49 -7.49
C ALA A 8 -1.67 7.70 -6.26
N ILE A 9 -1.43 6.96 -5.20
CA ILE A 9 -2.22 7.09 -3.97
C ILE A 9 -1.39 7.62 -2.81
N ALA A 10 -0.24 8.24 -3.10
CA ALA A 10 0.66 8.72 -2.05
C ALA A 10 -0.03 9.68 -1.09
N GLY A 11 -0.81 10.62 -1.61
CA GLY A 11 -1.52 11.57 -0.76
C GLY A 11 -2.56 10.92 0.12
N GLN A 12 -3.30 9.97 -0.43
CA GLN A 12 -4.31 9.24 0.32
C GLN A 12 -3.66 8.42 1.44
N LEU A 13 -2.55 7.76 1.14
CA LEU A 13 -1.82 6.99 2.14
C LEU A 13 -1.28 7.90 3.25
N PHE A 14 -0.78 9.07 2.87
CA PHE A 14 -0.30 10.03 3.86
C PHE A 14 -1.43 10.46 4.80
N GLU A 15 -2.62 10.71 4.26
CA GLU A 15 -3.75 11.12 5.08
C GLU A 15 -4.18 10.03 6.05
N VAL A 16 -4.11 8.79 5.63
CA VAL A 16 -4.56 7.68 6.45
C VAL A 16 -3.53 7.31 7.51
N PHE A 17 -2.27 7.26 7.13
CA PHE A 17 -1.23 6.74 8.01
C PHE A 17 -0.38 7.82 8.68
N GLY A 18 -0.44 9.05 8.19
CA GLY A 18 0.35 10.14 8.75
C GLY A 18 1.81 10.12 8.35
N VAL A 19 2.22 9.21 7.50
CA VAL A 19 3.59 9.11 6.99
C VAL A 19 3.55 8.77 5.53
N ASP A 20 4.66 9.02 4.84
CA ASP A 20 4.78 8.68 3.44
C ASP A 20 5.06 7.18 3.32
N LEU A 21 4.06 6.42 2.92
CA LEU A 21 4.22 4.97 2.79
C LEU A 21 4.76 4.54 1.44
N THR A 22 4.95 5.44 0.49
CA THR A 22 5.41 5.02 -0.83
C THR A 22 6.82 4.45 -0.78
N THR A 23 7.62 4.86 0.21
CA THR A 23 8.97 4.33 0.38
C THR A 23 9.01 3.13 1.32
N ALA A 24 7.90 2.79 1.95
CA ALA A 24 7.84 1.60 2.79
C ALA A 24 7.88 0.35 1.94
N SER A 25 8.35 -0.75 2.51
CA SER A 25 8.42 -2.03 1.81
C SER A 25 7.37 -2.98 2.36
N GLY A 26 6.62 -3.59 1.48
CA GLY A 26 5.63 -4.59 1.84
C GLY A 26 6.03 -5.97 1.35
N THR A 27 5.66 -6.98 2.10
CA THR A 27 5.89 -8.37 1.73
C THR A 27 4.55 -9.01 1.38
N CYS A 28 4.43 -9.53 0.18
CA CYS A 28 3.20 -10.18 -0.25
C CYS A 28 3.02 -11.49 0.50
N ALA A 29 1.84 -11.68 1.10
CA ALA A 29 1.57 -12.92 1.82
C ALA A 29 1.40 -14.11 0.88
N GLY A 30 1.08 -13.86 -0.39
CA GLY A 30 0.85 -14.93 -1.35
C GLY A 30 2.12 -15.50 -1.96
N CYS A 31 3.07 -14.64 -2.33
CA CYS A 31 4.27 -15.09 -3.02
C CYS A 31 5.57 -14.74 -2.31
N GLY A 32 5.52 -13.98 -1.23
CA GLY A 32 6.73 -13.61 -0.49
C GLY A 32 7.56 -12.50 -1.11
N ALA A 33 7.12 -11.92 -2.22
CA ALA A 33 7.88 -10.84 -2.85
C ALA A 33 7.89 -9.61 -1.97
N VAL A 34 9.02 -8.94 -1.88
CA VAL A 34 9.18 -7.70 -1.12
C VAL A 34 9.37 -6.57 -2.11
N ALA A 35 8.60 -5.52 -1.96
CA ALA A 35 8.68 -4.38 -2.88
C ALA A 35 8.22 -3.11 -2.19
N PRO A 36 8.69 -1.94 -2.67
CA PRO A 36 8.16 -0.68 -2.17
C PRO A 36 6.69 -0.53 -2.51
N ILE A 37 5.95 0.12 -1.64
CA ILE A 37 4.54 0.38 -1.88
C ILE A 37 4.35 1.15 -3.19
N ALA A 38 5.30 2.01 -3.53
CA ALA A 38 5.23 2.77 -4.78
C ALA A 38 5.16 1.89 -6.02
N GLU A 39 5.60 0.64 -5.93
CA GLU A 39 5.62 -0.27 -7.07
C GLU A 39 4.42 -1.18 -7.17
N LEU A 40 3.50 -1.13 -6.25
CA LEU A 40 2.29 -1.96 -6.34
C LEU A 40 1.42 -1.51 -7.52
N SER A 41 0.68 -2.46 -8.07
CA SER A 41 -0.29 -2.13 -9.12
C SER A 41 -1.58 -1.68 -8.46
N VAL A 42 -2.01 -0.46 -8.74
CA VAL A 42 -3.13 0.16 -8.07
C VAL A 42 -4.29 0.36 -9.02
N TYR A 43 -5.47 -0.04 -8.58
CA TYR A 43 -6.70 0.11 -9.33
C TYR A 43 -7.68 0.93 -8.50
N ARG A 44 -8.30 1.93 -9.11
CA ARG A 44 -9.30 2.74 -8.45
C ARG A 44 -10.66 2.48 -9.04
N SER A 45 -11.63 2.22 -8.18
CA SER A 45 -13.03 2.15 -8.60
C SER A 45 -13.84 2.65 -7.42
N ALA A 46 -14.67 1.84 -6.77
CA ALA A 46 -15.37 2.27 -5.57
C ALA A 46 -14.42 2.48 -4.40
N GLY A 47 -13.25 1.89 -4.45
CA GLY A 47 -12.18 2.07 -3.47
C GLY A 47 -10.86 1.93 -4.18
N VAL A 48 -9.81 1.68 -3.40
CA VAL A 48 -8.47 1.47 -3.95
C VAL A 48 -8.07 0.03 -3.68
N VAL A 49 -7.63 -0.67 -4.72
CA VAL A 49 -7.14 -2.03 -4.61
C VAL A 49 -5.70 -2.05 -5.09
N ALA A 50 -4.78 -2.47 -4.23
CA ALA A 50 -3.38 -2.60 -4.61
C ALA A 50 -3.03 -4.07 -4.72
N ARG A 51 -2.36 -4.43 -5.81
CA ARG A 51 -1.99 -5.80 -6.10
C ARG A 51 -0.50 -5.96 -6.21
N CYS A 52 -0.02 -7.13 -5.85
CA CYS A 52 1.39 -7.48 -5.97
C CYS A 52 1.77 -7.56 -7.46
N ARG A 53 2.86 -6.94 -7.84
CA ARG A 53 3.29 -6.98 -9.23
C ARG A 53 3.79 -8.35 -9.65
N SER A 54 4.22 -9.15 -8.69
CA SER A 54 4.78 -10.46 -9.02
C SER A 54 3.71 -11.53 -9.21
N CYS A 55 2.69 -11.58 -8.36
CA CYS A 55 1.67 -12.63 -8.43
C CYS A 55 0.27 -12.11 -8.62
N ASP A 56 0.07 -10.80 -8.65
CA ASP A 56 -1.22 -10.15 -8.87
C ASP A 56 -2.22 -10.37 -7.74
N ALA A 57 -1.80 -10.89 -6.62
CA ALA A 57 -2.70 -11.03 -5.47
C ALA A 57 -2.99 -9.67 -4.86
N VAL A 58 -4.19 -9.50 -4.33
CA VAL A 58 -4.55 -8.26 -3.65
C VAL A 58 -3.80 -8.21 -2.33
N VAL A 59 -3.03 -7.14 -2.12
CA VAL A 59 -2.27 -6.98 -0.88
C VAL A 59 -2.82 -5.89 0.02
N MET A 60 -3.54 -4.92 -0.52
CA MET A 60 -4.09 -3.83 0.27
C MET A 60 -5.37 -3.33 -0.37
N VAL A 61 -6.36 -3.00 0.46
CA VAL A 61 -7.60 -2.38 -0.01
C VAL A 61 -7.91 -1.20 0.89
N LEU A 62 -8.23 -0.06 0.29
CA LEU A 62 -8.66 1.13 1.01
C LEU A 62 -10.09 1.46 0.60
N LEU A 63 -10.97 1.59 1.59
CA LEU A 63 -12.37 1.95 1.36
C LEU A 63 -12.71 3.13 2.24
N SER A 64 -13.13 4.23 1.64
CA SER A 64 -13.53 5.43 2.38
C SER A 64 -15.04 5.44 2.54
N ARG A 65 -15.51 5.74 3.74
CA ARG A 65 -16.89 5.68 4.05
C ARG A 65 -17.22 6.60 5.20
N GLY A 66 -18.02 7.60 4.96
CA GLY A 66 -18.54 8.45 6.04
C GLY A 66 -17.47 9.06 6.92
N GLY A 67 -16.39 9.52 6.35
CA GLY A 67 -15.32 10.15 7.11
C GLY A 67 -14.30 9.20 7.68
N SER A 68 -14.48 7.90 7.48
CA SER A 68 -13.51 6.88 7.90
C SER A 68 -12.93 6.18 6.70
N THR A 69 -11.72 5.70 6.83
CA THR A 69 -11.09 4.86 5.81
C THR A 69 -10.79 3.50 6.40
N ARG A 70 -11.35 2.48 5.79
CA ARG A 70 -11.05 1.10 6.18
C ARG A 70 -9.83 0.64 5.40
N VAL A 71 -8.84 0.13 6.11
CA VAL A 71 -7.62 -0.39 5.50
C VAL A 71 -7.56 -1.88 5.72
N ASP A 72 -7.46 -2.63 4.65
CA ASP A 72 -7.37 -4.08 4.71
C ASP A 72 -5.99 -4.47 4.20
N LEU A 73 -5.19 -5.06 5.06
CA LEU A 73 -3.83 -5.47 4.73
C LEU A 73 -3.65 -6.99 4.82
N ARG A 74 -4.74 -7.74 4.68
CA ARG A 74 -4.66 -9.19 4.84
C ARG A 74 -3.77 -9.87 3.82
N GLY A 75 -3.58 -9.27 2.66
CA GLY A 75 -2.70 -9.83 1.65
C GLY A 75 -1.23 -9.48 1.83
N MET A 76 -0.89 -8.77 2.89
CA MET A 76 0.47 -8.31 3.12
C MET A 76 0.99 -8.95 4.41
N ALA A 77 2.03 -9.75 4.32
CA ALA A 77 2.57 -10.46 5.47
C ALA A 77 3.30 -9.51 6.42
N SER A 78 3.91 -8.46 5.89
CA SER A 78 4.56 -7.46 6.72
C SER A 78 4.66 -6.15 5.96
N LEU A 79 4.82 -5.06 6.70
CA LEU A 79 5.01 -3.74 6.14
C LEU A 79 6.11 -3.07 6.95
N GLU A 80 7.18 -2.68 6.28
CA GLU A 80 8.31 -2.06 6.94
C GLU A 80 8.35 -0.60 6.56
N VAL A 81 8.22 0.27 7.55
CA VAL A 81 8.15 1.71 7.36
C VAL A 81 9.40 2.33 7.94
N ALA A 82 10.06 3.19 7.16
CA ALA A 82 11.24 3.87 7.66
C ALA A 82 10.86 4.79 8.82
N GLU A 83 11.70 4.83 9.83
CA GLU A 83 11.43 5.70 10.97
C GLU A 83 11.67 7.15 10.59
N PRO A 84 10.88 8.07 11.15
CA PRO A 84 10.96 9.46 10.72
C PRO A 84 12.32 10.10 10.86
N ASN A 85 13.08 9.77 11.85
CA ASN A 85 14.38 10.36 12.03
C ASN A 85 15.49 9.46 11.59
N GLY A 86 15.19 8.57 10.70
CA GLY A 86 16.21 7.72 10.16
C GLY A 86 16.79 6.88 11.22
N ALA A 87 17.91 6.93 11.41
CA ALA A 87 18.62 6.04 12.18
C ALA A 87 18.71 6.29 13.59
N THR A 88 17.75 6.75 14.17
CA THR A 88 17.89 6.92 15.55
C THR A 88 17.92 5.69 16.28
N SER A 89 18.02 4.72 15.90
CA SER A 89 18.00 3.56 16.73
C SER A 89 18.90 3.46 17.85
#